data_b8fc38239631ee8b697231764d8ec1fb
#
_entry.id   b8fc38239631ee8b697231764d8ec1fb
#
_cell.length_a   1.000
_cell.length_b   1.000
_cell.length_c   1.000
_cell.angle_alpha   90.00
_cell.angle_beta   90.00
_cell.angle_gamma   90.00
#
_symmetry.space_group_name_H-M   'P 1'
#
loop_
_entity.id
_entity.type
_entity.pdbx_description
1 polymer ?
#
loop_
_entity_poly.entity_id
_entity_poly.type
_entity_poly.pdbx_seq_one_letter_code
_entity_poly.pdbx_strand_id
1 'polypeptide(L)'
;QISSDHLFSGKVKFKTEKHDKNPLNTYAKQKSEAEDLVIKNNKSALVIRTNFFGYSQDKKNNFITESISRLEDKKLVFAFTDYFYTPIYITNFLEILRKLISKKATGILNIVGNERVSKYEFLLNVSKIFDLDSRKIKPTLISKSKLASKRHTDLSLSNNFLRKKYKIKVPNLNDQIKTFYKEKKKNNVFYNFFNYGRHFTDKQDENSILEVVKKGALTQGPKILDSEKIIANYVGSKYAVAVSSCT
;
A
#
# COMPACT_ATOMS: atom_id res chain seq x y z
N GLN A 1 -0.33 12.32 2.30
CA GLN A 1 0.86 11.53 1.88
C GLN A 1 0.90 10.21 2.65
N ILE A 2 0.93 9.08 1.95
CA ILE A 2 1.18 7.75 2.56
C ILE A 2 2.68 7.47 2.55
N SER A 3 3.23 7.24 3.73
CA SER A 3 4.60 6.86 4.00
C SER A 3 4.69 5.40 4.48
N SER A 4 5.77 5.00 5.15
CA SER A 4 6.10 3.63 5.46
C SER A 4 6.66 3.49 6.89
N ASP A 5 6.65 2.27 7.41
CA ASP A 5 7.36 1.85 8.63
C ASP A 5 8.86 1.59 8.39
N HIS A 6 9.31 1.52 7.14
CA HIS A 6 10.71 1.26 6.78
C HIS A 6 11.70 2.39 7.08
N LEU A 7 11.26 3.50 7.61
CA LEU A 7 12.07 4.71 7.82
C LEU A 7 13.08 4.61 8.96
N PHE A 8 12.97 3.62 9.85
CA PHE A 8 13.67 3.60 11.14
C PHE A 8 14.68 2.47 11.23
N SER A 9 15.66 2.60 12.15
CA SER A 9 16.52 1.51 12.52
C SER A 9 15.74 0.39 13.23
N GLY A 10 16.20 -0.87 13.09
CA GLY A 10 15.58 -2.04 13.77
C GLY A 10 15.90 -2.18 15.26
N LYS A 11 16.56 -1.21 15.89
CA LYS A 11 17.05 -1.33 17.27
C LYS A 11 15.99 -1.06 18.35
N VAL A 12 14.98 -0.26 18.05
CA VAL A 12 13.92 0.15 18.98
C VAL A 12 12.60 -0.43 18.57
N LYS A 13 11.80 -0.89 19.55
CA LYS A 13 10.42 -1.36 19.34
C LYS A 13 9.44 -0.20 19.46
N PHE A 14 8.30 -0.30 18.79
CA PHE A 14 7.20 0.68 18.86
C PHE A 14 7.63 2.13 18.68
N LYS A 15 8.31 2.40 17.55
CA LYS A 15 8.78 3.74 17.20
C LYS A 15 7.63 4.73 17.08
N THR A 16 7.80 5.87 17.74
CA THR A 16 6.84 6.98 17.69
C THR A 16 7.15 7.92 16.51
N GLU A 17 6.29 8.89 16.28
CA GLU A 17 6.46 9.91 15.27
C GLU A 17 7.71 10.77 15.44
N LYS A 18 8.23 10.83 16.70
CA LYS A 18 9.38 11.65 17.09
C LYS A 18 10.74 10.95 16.95
N HIS A 19 10.78 9.65 16.66
CA HIS A 19 12.05 8.95 16.49
C HIS A 19 12.75 9.39 15.20
N ASP A 20 14.08 9.46 15.27
CA ASP A 20 14.92 9.79 14.12
C ASP A 20 14.82 8.73 13.05
N LYS A 21 14.73 9.20 11.80
CA LYS A 21 14.69 8.34 10.62
C LYS A 21 16.09 7.81 10.32
N ASN A 22 16.20 6.53 10.00
CA ASN A 22 17.43 5.88 9.53
C ASN A 22 17.10 4.86 8.43
N PRO A 23 16.77 5.34 7.22
CA PRO A 23 16.34 4.48 6.12
C PRO A 23 17.50 3.66 5.58
N LEU A 24 17.28 2.33 5.42
CA LEU A 24 18.33 1.37 5.05
C LEU A 24 18.43 1.10 3.54
N ASN A 25 17.36 1.34 2.80
CA ASN A 25 17.30 1.07 1.35
C ASN A 25 16.72 2.25 0.57
N THR A 26 16.85 2.22 -0.76
CA THR A 26 16.41 3.31 -1.65
C THR A 26 14.95 3.67 -1.46
N TYR A 27 14.05 2.67 -1.37
CA TYR A 27 12.62 2.92 -1.12
C TYR A 27 12.40 3.71 0.17
N ALA A 28 13.03 3.30 1.27
CA ALA A 28 12.90 3.98 2.56
C ALA A 28 13.49 5.41 2.52
N LYS A 29 14.61 5.62 1.82
CA LYS A 29 15.19 6.97 1.61
C LYS A 29 14.25 7.87 0.86
N GLN A 30 13.69 7.42 -0.27
CA GLN A 30 12.71 8.18 -1.05
C GLN A 30 11.46 8.54 -0.24
N LYS A 31 10.93 7.59 0.56
CA LYS A 31 9.81 7.87 1.45
C LYS A 31 10.16 8.88 2.54
N SER A 32 11.38 8.81 3.09
CA SER A 32 11.88 9.78 4.07
C SER A 32 11.97 11.19 3.51
N GLU A 33 12.57 11.35 2.34
CA GLU A 33 12.69 12.63 1.63
C GLU A 33 11.32 13.19 1.24
N ALA A 34 10.41 12.34 0.76
CA ALA A 34 9.04 12.74 0.44
C ALA A 34 8.27 13.26 1.67
N GLU A 35 8.44 12.67 2.87
CA GLU A 35 7.87 13.23 4.11
C GLU A 35 8.38 14.63 4.37
N ASP A 36 9.69 14.84 4.30
CA ASP A 36 10.33 16.13 4.60
C ASP A 36 9.88 17.22 3.60
N LEU A 37 9.84 16.89 2.31
CA LEU A 37 9.38 17.80 1.26
C LEU A 37 7.90 18.17 1.44
N VAL A 38 7.04 17.20 1.73
CA VAL A 38 5.60 17.45 1.93
C VAL A 38 5.37 18.38 3.13
N ILE A 39 6.00 18.11 4.27
CA ILE A 39 5.82 18.93 5.48
C ILE A 39 6.47 20.32 5.30
N LYS A 40 7.58 20.41 4.59
CA LYS A 40 8.24 21.70 4.28
C LYS A 40 7.34 22.59 3.44
N ASN A 41 6.71 22.04 2.39
CA ASN A 41 5.94 22.82 1.42
C ASN A 41 4.47 23.01 1.82
N ASN A 42 3.91 22.13 2.67
CA ASN A 42 2.52 22.24 3.13
C ASN A 42 2.40 21.90 4.61
N LYS A 43 2.32 22.92 5.46
CA LYS A 43 2.16 22.77 6.92
C LYS A 43 0.84 22.16 7.35
N SER A 44 -0.17 22.17 6.47
CA SER A 44 -1.47 21.53 6.70
C SER A 44 -1.51 20.09 6.21
N ALA A 45 -0.43 19.56 5.64
CA ALA A 45 -0.39 18.19 5.16
C ALA A 45 -0.48 17.17 6.30
N LEU A 46 -1.13 16.04 6.01
CA LEU A 46 -1.11 14.85 6.85
C LEU A 46 -0.20 13.80 6.19
N VAL A 47 0.86 13.42 6.88
CA VAL A 47 1.78 12.33 6.51
C VAL A 47 1.49 11.13 7.39
N ILE A 48 1.24 9.98 6.78
CA ILE A 48 0.84 8.76 7.47
C ILE A 48 1.89 7.67 7.27
N ARG A 49 2.49 7.22 8.38
CA ARG A 49 3.36 6.04 8.41
C ARG A 49 2.52 4.82 8.75
N THR A 50 2.60 3.78 7.95
CA THR A 50 1.73 2.62 8.09
C THR A 50 2.36 1.35 7.52
N ASN A 51 1.79 0.20 7.88
CA ASN A 51 2.02 -1.09 7.27
C ASN A 51 0.68 -1.84 7.26
N PHE A 52 -0.09 -1.67 6.20
CA PHE A 52 -1.40 -2.31 6.10
C PHE A 52 -1.31 -3.68 5.42
N PHE A 53 -2.26 -4.54 5.77
CA PHE A 53 -2.51 -5.80 5.09
C PHE A 53 -3.93 -5.83 4.51
N GLY A 54 -4.11 -6.68 3.52
CA GLY A 54 -5.39 -6.88 2.85
C GLY A 54 -5.23 -7.77 1.64
N TYR A 55 -6.34 -8.11 1.01
CA TYR A 55 -6.32 -8.90 -0.20
C TYR A 55 -5.83 -8.07 -1.39
N SER A 56 -5.10 -8.71 -2.30
CA SER A 56 -4.67 -8.13 -3.57
C SER A 56 -4.97 -9.09 -4.72
N GLN A 57 -5.35 -8.53 -5.87
CA GLN A 57 -5.48 -9.33 -7.11
C GLN A 57 -4.11 -9.81 -7.59
N ASP A 58 -3.08 -9.01 -7.39
CA ASP A 58 -1.69 -9.43 -7.62
C ASP A 58 -1.21 -10.32 -6.47
N LYS A 59 -1.43 -11.63 -6.65
CA LYS A 59 -1.04 -12.64 -5.66
C LYS A 59 0.46 -12.67 -5.41
N LYS A 60 1.30 -12.42 -6.42
CA LYS A 60 2.76 -12.58 -6.32
C LYS A 60 3.43 -11.48 -5.51
N ASN A 61 2.86 -10.27 -5.48
CA ASN A 61 3.46 -9.11 -4.83
C ASN A 61 2.81 -8.77 -3.47
N ASN A 62 1.90 -9.62 -2.97
CA ASN A 62 1.26 -9.40 -1.68
C ASN A 62 1.43 -10.63 -0.77
N PHE A 63 2.26 -10.46 0.27
CA PHE A 63 2.62 -11.53 1.22
C PHE A 63 1.42 -12.31 1.76
N ILE A 64 0.36 -11.62 2.22
CA ILE A 64 -0.78 -12.31 2.84
C ILE A 64 -1.63 -13.04 1.80
N THR A 65 -1.87 -12.43 0.64
CA THR A 65 -2.65 -13.04 -0.44
C THR A 65 -1.95 -14.28 -1.00
N GLU A 66 -0.64 -14.19 -1.24
CA GLU A 66 0.17 -15.32 -1.68
C GLU A 66 0.18 -16.44 -0.65
N SER A 67 0.41 -16.08 0.64
CA SER A 67 0.47 -17.08 1.72
C SER A 67 -0.85 -17.83 1.87
N ILE A 68 -1.99 -17.14 1.86
CA ILE A 68 -3.31 -17.77 1.94
C ILE A 68 -3.51 -18.69 0.74
N SER A 69 -3.25 -18.23 -0.48
CA SER A 69 -3.41 -19.05 -1.69
C SER A 69 -2.55 -20.31 -1.64
N ARG A 70 -1.30 -20.20 -1.20
CA ARG A 70 -0.40 -21.36 -1.05
C ARG A 70 -0.90 -22.35 0.00
N LEU A 71 -1.42 -21.87 1.13
CA LEU A 71 -1.97 -22.72 2.19
C LEU A 71 -3.27 -23.41 1.74
N GLU A 72 -4.15 -22.72 1.00
CA GLU A 72 -5.32 -23.29 0.36
C GLU A 72 -4.93 -24.43 -0.61
N ASP A 73 -3.83 -24.25 -1.37
CA ASP A 73 -3.24 -25.27 -2.24
C ASP A 73 -2.42 -26.35 -1.48
N LYS A 74 -2.46 -26.37 -0.14
CA LYS A 74 -1.69 -27.30 0.72
C LYS A 74 -0.17 -27.22 0.53
N LYS A 75 0.37 -26.10 -0.01
CA LYS A 75 1.79 -25.85 -0.23
C LYS A 75 2.46 -25.27 1.02
N LEU A 76 3.78 -25.51 1.15
CA LEU A 76 4.58 -24.91 2.22
C LEU A 76 4.70 -23.40 2.05
N VAL A 77 4.64 -22.67 3.19
CA VAL A 77 4.88 -21.23 3.27
C VAL A 77 5.96 -20.98 4.30
N PHE A 78 7.01 -20.25 3.95
CA PHE A 78 8.06 -19.82 4.86
C PHE A 78 7.77 -18.42 5.35
N ALA A 79 7.81 -18.22 6.67
CA ALA A 79 7.54 -16.94 7.29
C ALA A 79 8.61 -16.57 8.32
N PHE A 80 9.02 -15.30 8.34
CA PHE A 80 10.10 -14.81 9.19
C PHE A 80 9.69 -14.72 10.65
N THR A 81 10.51 -15.30 11.54
CA THR A 81 10.35 -15.21 13.00
C THR A 81 11.04 -13.97 13.58
N ASP A 82 11.97 -13.39 12.86
CA ASP A 82 12.82 -12.26 13.25
C ASP A 82 12.50 -10.94 12.51
N TYR A 83 11.36 -10.88 11.78
CA TYR A 83 10.88 -9.68 11.10
C TYR A 83 9.57 -9.23 11.73
N PHE A 84 9.63 -8.18 12.54
CA PHE A 84 8.51 -7.68 13.35
C PHE A 84 7.92 -6.38 12.79
N TYR A 85 6.60 -6.23 12.93
CA TYR A 85 5.85 -5.05 12.49
C TYR A 85 4.54 -4.93 13.26
N THR A 86 3.80 -3.87 13.03
CA THR A 86 2.47 -3.60 13.64
C THR A 86 1.41 -3.49 12.53
N PRO A 87 0.95 -4.63 11.97
CA PRO A 87 0.03 -4.63 10.84
C PRO A 87 -1.32 -4.02 11.16
N ILE A 88 -1.93 -3.31 10.22
CA ILE A 88 -3.30 -2.84 10.29
C ILE A 88 -4.08 -3.32 9.06
N TYR A 89 -5.33 -3.76 9.25
CA TYR A 89 -6.18 -4.14 8.12
C TYR A 89 -6.60 -2.91 7.32
N ILE A 90 -6.56 -3.00 5.98
CA ILE A 90 -6.79 -1.86 5.09
C ILE A 90 -8.15 -1.17 5.33
N THR A 91 -9.22 -1.94 5.57
CA THR A 91 -10.55 -1.37 5.87
C THR A 91 -10.51 -0.55 7.17
N ASN A 92 -9.88 -1.07 8.23
CA ASN A 92 -9.73 -0.32 9.48
C ASN A 92 -8.84 0.91 9.33
N PHE A 93 -7.78 0.81 8.51
CA PHE A 93 -6.95 1.95 8.14
C PHE A 93 -7.78 3.05 7.46
N LEU A 94 -8.64 2.70 6.49
CA LEU A 94 -9.49 3.64 5.76
C LEU A 94 -10.54 4.30 6.67
N GLU A 95 -11.14 3.56 7.60
CA GLU A 95 -12.05 4.10 8.60
C GLU A 95 -11.37 5.15 9.50
N ILE A 96 -10.15 4.85 9.96
CA ILE A 96 -9.34 5.77 10.75
C ILE A 96 -8.97 7.00 9.93
N LEU A 97 -8.53 6.81 8.70
CA LEU A 97 -8.18 7.90 7.78
C LEU A 97 -9.36 8.85 7.57
N ARG A 98 -10.57 8.31 7.32
CA ARG A 98 -11.78 9.12 7.17
C ARG A 98 -12.06 9.99 8.41
N LYS A 99 -11.91 9.41 9.62
CA LYS A 99 -12.06 10.15 10.87
C LYS A 99 -11.01 11.26 11.04
N LEU A 100 -9.78 11.02 10.60
CA LEU A 100 -8.71 12.01 10.67
C LEU A 100 -8.92 13.15 9.68
N ILE A 101 -9.40 12.86 8.47
CA ILE A 101 -9.77 13.87 7.48
C ILE A 101 -10.90 14.77 8.02
N SER A 102 -11.97 14.19 8.58
CA SER A 102 -13.06 14.96 9.16
C SER A 102 -12.62 15.83 10.36
N LYS A 103 -11.58 15.42 11.08
CA LYS A 103 -10.93 16.20 12.16
C LYS A 103 -9.87 17.18 11.67
N LYS A 104 -9.68 17.32 10.35
CA LYS A 104 -8.62 18.16 9.73
C LYS A 104 -7.23 17.88 10.35
N ALA A 105 -6.91 16.62 10.56
CA ALA A 105 -5.65 16.21 11.16
C ALA A 105 -4.47 16.59 10.26
N THR A 106 -3.38 17.09 10.85
CA THR A 106 -2.16 17.52 10.16
C THR A 106 -0.91 16.96 10.84
N GLY A 107 0.22 17.06 10.15
CA GLY A 107 1.51 16.60 10.65
C GLY A 107 1.75 15.11 10.38
N ILE A 108 2.66 14.49 11.12
CA ILE A 108 3.05 13.09 10.94
C ILE A 108 2.30 12.22 11.94
N LEU A 109 1.68 11.14 11.48
CA LEU A 109 0.95 10.17 12.30
C LEU A 109 1.31 8.73 11.92
N ASN A 110 1.47 7.88 12.94
CA ASN A 110 1.52 6.43 12.77
C ASN A 110 0.10 5.86 12.82
N ILE A 111 -0.39 5.29 11.71
CA ILE A 111 -1.67 4.56 11.67
C ILE A 111 -1.34 3.08 11.47
N VAL A 112 -1.25 2.36 12.57
CA VAL A 112 -0.83 0.95 12.63
C VAL A 112 -1.65 0.18 13.67
N GLY A 113 -1.55 -1.16 13.65
CA GLY A 113 -2.15 -2.03 14.65
C GLY A 113 -1.60 -1.81 16.07
N ASN A 114 -2.23 -2.45 17.06
CA ASN A 114 -1.79 -2.38 18.46
C ASN A 114 -0.66 -3.37 18.75
N GLU A 115 -0.67 -4.51 18.07
CA GLU A 115 0.18 -5.65 18.36
C GLU A 115 1.40 -5.67 17.46
N ARG A 116 2.57 -5.84 18.09
CA ARG A 116 3.82 -6.14 17.42
C ARG A 116 3.92 -7.65 17.23
N VAL A 117 3.95 -8.10 16.00
CA VAL A 117 4.03 -9.52 15.64
C VAL A 117 5.12 -9.74 14.60
N SER A 118 5.71 -10.94 14.59
CA SER A 118 6.54 -11.38 13.48
C SER A 118 5.66 -11.78 12.28
N LYS A 119 6.26 -11.89 11.08
CA LYS A 119 5.54 -12.43 9.91
C LYS A 119 5.03 -13.85 10.16
N TYR A 120 5.77 -14.64 10.92
CA TYR A 120 5.39 -16.00 11.29
C TYR A 120 4.18 -16.01 12.22
N GLU A 121 4.22 -15.26 13.34
CA GLU A 121 3.10 -15.15 14.28
C GLU A 121 1.85 -14.60 13.63
N PHE A 122 1.99 -13.57 12.77
CA PHE A 122 0.88 -13.02 12.01
C PHE A 122 0.21 -14.10 11.15
N LEU A 123 1.00 -14.89 10.42
CA LEU A 123 0.46 -15.93 9.54
C LEU A 123 -0.16 -17.09 10.32
N LEU A 124 0.35 -17.44 11.52
CA LEU A 124 -0.31 -18.39 12.42
C LEU A 124 -1.68 -17.89 12.88
N ASN A 125 -1.81 -16.60 13.23
CA ASN A 125 -3.11 -16.01 13.59
C ASN A 125 -4.08 -16.03 12.40
N VAL A 126 -3.59 -15.74 11.21
CA VAL A 126 -4.40 -15.83 9.98
C VAL A 126 -4.84 -17.28 9.73
N SER A 127 -3.93 -18.25 9.79
CA SER A 127 -4.25 -19.65 9.53
C SER A 127 -5.33 -20.18 10.49
N LYS A 128 -5.27 -19.80 11.77
CA LYS A 128 -6.28 -20.17 12.76
C LYS A 128 -7.68 -19.61 12.43
N ILE A 129 -7.78 -18.37 11.97
CA ILE A 129 -9.07 -17.72 11.67
C ILE A 129 -9.62 -18.18 10.32
N PHE A 130 -8.73 -18.48 9.37
CA PHE A 130 -9.08 -18.92 8.03
C PHE A 130 -9.27 -20.44 7.91
N ASP A 131 -9.08 -21.19 9.00
CA ASP A 131 -9.13 -22.65 9.03
C ASP A 131 -8.16 -23.30 8.03
N LEU A 132 -6.90 -22.82 8.04
CA LEU A 132 -5.82 -23.29 7.17
C LEU A 132 -4.82 -24.16 7.95
N ASP A 133 -4.19 -25.13 7.31
CA ASP A 133 -3.22 -26.03 7.95
C ASP A 133 -1.94 -25.29 8.37
N SER A 134 -1.88 -24.91 9.64
CA SER A 134 -0.72 -24.22 10.24
C SER A 134 0.58 -25.01 10.20
N ARG A 135 0.53 -26.36 10.08
CA ARG A 135 1.72 -27.22 9.94
C ARG A 135 2.49 -26.96 8.65
N LYS A 136 1.84 -26.37 7.65
CA LYS A 136 2.45 -25.93 6.39
C LYS A 136 3.21 -24.61 6.51
N ILE A 137 3.06 -23.88 7.62
CA ILE A 137 3.81 -22.66 7.87
C ILE A 137 5.12 -23.01 8.54
N LYS A 138 6.23 -22.76 7.86
CA LYS A 138 7.58 -23.06 8.35
C LYS A 138 8.30 -21.80 8.78
N PRO A 139 8.88 -21.78 10.01
CA PRO A 139 9.66 -20.66 10.48
C PRO A 139 10.95 -20.52 9.68
N THR A 140 11.36 -19.28 9.41
CA THR A 140 12.64 -18.96 8.79
C THR A 140 13.17 -17.63 9.31
N LEU A 141 14.45 -17.35 9.09
CA LEU A 141 15.10 -16.07 9.42
C LEU A 141 15.27 -15.22 8.17
N ILE A 142 15.20 -13.90 8.35
CA ILE A 142 15.41 -12.94 7.24
C ILE A 142 16.80 -13.10 6.60
N SER A 143 17.81 -13.46 7.40
CA SER A 143 19.18 -13.72 6.93
C SER A 143 19.28 -14.90 5.96
N LYS A 144 18.34 -15.85 6.02
CA LYS A 144 18.28 -17.00 5.10
C LYS A 144 17.50 -16.69 3.82
N SER A 145 16.95 -15.48 3.68
CA SER A 145 16.17 -15.08 2.50
C SER A 145 17.07 -14.48 1.41
N LYS A 146 16.69 -14.69 0.16
CA LYS A 146 17.31 -14.06 -1.01
C LYS A 146 16.68 -12.67 -1.31
N LEU A 147 16.35 -11.89 -0.28
CA LEU A 147 15.77 -10.56 -0.49
C LEU A 147 16.80 -9.64 -1.14
N ALA A 148 16.41 -9.01 -2.24
CA ALA A 148 17.26 -8.11 -3.01
C ALA A 148 17.67 -6.85 -2.23
N SER A 149 16.89 -6.41 -1.25
CA SER A 149 17.17 -5.20 -0.46
C SER A 149 17.33 -5.51 1.02
N LYS A 150 18.32 -4.88 1.66
CA LYS A 150 18.50 -4.92 3.10
C LYS A 150 17.27 -4.35 3.81
N ARG A 151 16.87 -4.99 4.92
CA ARG A 151 15.72 -4.57 5.73
C ARG A 151 16.08 -4.65 7.22
N HIS A 152 15.52 -3.75 7.98
CA HIS A 152 15.56 -3.85 9.44
C HIS A 152 14.65 -4.99 9.92
N THR A 153 15.02 -5.62 11.03
CA THR A 153 14.27 -6.74 11.62
C THR A 153 13.07 -6.28 12.43
N ASP A 154 13.09 -5.06 12.95
CA ASP A 154 11.97 -4.50 13.69
C ASP A 154 11.49 -3.19 13.06
N LEU A 155 10.30 -3.22 12.51
CA LEU A 155 9.60 -2.09 11.88
C LEU A 155 8.38 -1.64 12.67
N SER A 156 8.21 -2.14 13.91
CA SER A 156 7.03 -1.84 14.71
C SER A 156 6.93 -0.35 15.05
N LEU A 157 5.75 0.22 14.82
CA LEU A 157 5.40 1.60 15.12
C LEU A 157 4.41 1.66 16.27
N SER A 158 4.44 2.75 17.03
CA SER A 158 3.48 3.04 18.10
C SER A 158 2.32 3.87 17.54
N ASN A 159 1.08 3.49 17.85
CA ASN A 159 -0.12 4.27 17.56
C ASN A 159 -0.60 5.10 18.77
N ASN A 160 0.22 5.22 19.82
CA ASN A 160 -0.15 5.91 21.04
C ASN A 160 -0.53 7.38 20.82
N PHE A 161 0.15 8.08 19.92
CA PHE A 161 -0.17 9.46 19.60
C PHE A 161 -1.53 9.59 18.93
N LEU A 162 -1.85 8.72 17.97
CA LEU A 162 -3.17 8.61 17.34
C LEU A 162 -4.27 8.41 18.42
N ARG A 163 -4.07 7.43 19.31
CA ARG A 163 -5.05 7.07 20.35
C ARG A 163 -5.25 8.19 21.35
N LYS A 164 -4.17 8.82 21.83
CA LYS A 164 -4.23 9.88 22.84
C LYS A 164 -4.80 11.19 22.29
N LYS A 165 -4.27 11.67 21.15
CA LYS A 165 -4.65 12.97 20.58
C LYS A 165 -6.04 12.95 19.95
N TYR A 166 -6.35 11.94 19.15
CA TYR A 166 -7.58 11.89 18.37
C TYR A 166 -8.70 11.04 19.00
N LYS A 167 -8.40 10.34 20.11
CA LYS A 167 -9.34 9.42 20.81
C LYS A 167 -9.89 8.33 19.88
N ILE A 168 -9.08 7.89 18.92
CA ILE A 168 -9.42 6.85 17.95
C ILE A 168 -8.98 5.49 18.49
N LYS A 169 -9.91 4.55 18.62
CA LYS A 169 -9.61 3.14 18.96
C LYS A 169 -9.16 2.39 17.71
N VAL A 170 -8.10 1.60 17.84
CA VAL A 170 -7.65 0.65 16.83
C VAL A 170 -8.09 -0.74 17.29
N PRO A 171 -8.79 -1.54 16.46
CA PRO A 171 -9.16 -2.90 16.83
C PRO A 171 -7.92 -3.77 17.10
N ASN A 172 -8.06 -4.82 17.92
CA ASN A 172 -7.00 -5.80 18.09
C ASN A 172 -6.76 -6.61 16.79
N LEU A 173 -5.61 -7.24 16.67
CA LEU A 173 -5.21 -7.94 15.46
C LEU A 173 -6.18 -9.06 15.08
N ASN A 174 -6.63 -9.84 16.06
CA ASN A 174 -7.57 -10.95 15.81
C ASN A 174 -8.90 -10.45 15.23
N ASP A 175 -9.44 -9.35 15.75
CA ASP A 175 -10.68 -8.77 15.22
C ASP A 175 -10.48 -8.21 13.81
N GLN A 176 -9.34 -7.62 13.53
CA GLN A 176 -8.97 -7.17 12.18
C GLN A 176 -8.89 -8.35 11.19
N ILE A 177 -8.27 -9.47 11.59
CA ILE A 177 -8.17 -10.67 10.75
C ILE A 177 -9.55 -11.31 10.56
N LYS A 178 -10.43 -11.34 11.58
CA LYS A 178 -11.82 -11.80 11.43
C LYS A 178 -12.62 -10.93 10.45
N THR A 179 -12.44 -9.61 10.49
CA THR A 179 -13.05 -8.70 9.52
C THR A 179 -12.55 -8.98 8.11
N PHE A 180 -11.25 -9.14 7.94
CA PHE A 180 -10.63 -9.53 6.68
C PHE A 180 -11.19 -10.86 6.13
N TYR A 181 -11.33 -11.87 6.98
CA TYR A 181 -11.93 -13.16 6.60
C TYR A 181 -13.38 -13.03 6.13
N LYS A 182 -14.20 -12.28 6.88
CA LYS A 182 -15.60 -12.04 6.51
C LYS A 182 -15.73 -11.29 5.18
N GLU A 183 -14.91 -10.29 4.96
CA GLU A 183 -14.89 -9.52 3.72
C GLU A 183 -14.40 -10.37 2.54
N LYS A 184 -13.36 -11.20 2.73
CA LYS A 184 -12.94 -12.15 1.70
C LYS A 184 -14.07 -13.11 1.29
N LYS A 185 -14.83 -13.64 2.27
CA LYS A 185 -15.99 -14.53 1.97
C LYS A 185 -17.13 -13.81 1.26
N LYS A 186 -17.41 -12.57 1.61
CA LYS A 186 -18.46 -11.77 0.94
C LYS A 186 -18.04 -11.34 -0.47
N ASN A 187 -16.76 -11.17 -0.69
CA ASN A 187 -16.19 -10.48 -1.84
C ASN A 187 -15.80 -11.37 -3.02
N ASN A 188 -16.46 -12.50 -3.24
CA ASN A 188 -16.60 -12.97 -4.62
C ASN A 188 -17.35 -11.96 -5.53
N VAL A 189 -17.94 -10.89 -4.94
CA VAL A 189 -18.73 -9.86 -5.61
C VAL A 189 -18.00 -8.51 -5.73
N PHE A 190 -17.00 -8.21 -4.87
CA PHE A 190 -16.37 -6.87 -4.81
C PHE A 190 -15.10 -6.71 -5.63
N TYR A 191 -14.65 -7.72 -6.34
CA TYR A 191 -13.45 -7.63 -7.18
C TYR A 191 -13.69 -7.10 -8.59
N ASN A 192 -14.89 -6.60 -8.88
CA ASN A 192 -15.12 -5.75 -10.06
C ASN A 192 -14.75 -4.30 -9.72
N PHE A 193 -13.47 -3.83 -9.85
CA PHE A 193 -12.93 -2.97 -9.02
C PHE A 193 -12.27 -1.83 -9.53
N PHE A 194 -12.03 -0.89 -8.98
CA PHE A 194 -11.28 0.30 -9.29
C PHE A 194 -9.85 -0.04 -9.70
N ASN A 195 -9.63 -0.37 -10.96
CA ASN A 195 -8.31 -0.30 -11.55
C ASN A 195 -7.83 1.13 -11.39
N TYR A 196 -6.62 1.31 -10.86
CA TYR A 196 -5.92 2.58 -10.94
C TYR A 196 -5.88 2.97 -12.43
N GLY A 197 -6.63 4.01 -12.80
CA GLY A 197 -6.75 4.43 -14.19
C GLY A 197 -7.66 3.54 -15.05
N ARG A 198 -8.94 3.39 -14.71
CA ARG A 198 -9.92 2.92 -15.69
C ARG A 198 -10.18 4.04 -16.66
N HIS A 199 -9.80 3.84 -17.92
CA HIS A 199 -10.19 4.74 -18.98
C HIS A 199 -11.72 4.69 -19.13
N PHE A 200 -12.36 5.85 -19.07
CA PHE A 200 -13.73 5.99 -19.49
C PHE A 200 -13.69 6.26 -20.99
N THR A 201 -14.33 5.43 -21.76
CA THR A 201 -14.47 5.63 -23.21
C THR A 201 -15.95 5.74 -23.54
N ASP A 202 -16.29 6.71 -24.35
CA ASP A 202 -17.63 6.88 -24.90
C ASP A 202 -17.66 6.47 -26.40
N LYS A 203 -18.84 6.61 -26.99
CA LYS A 203 -19.04 6.29 -28.43
C LYS A 203 -18.19 7.14 -29.36
N GLN A 204 -17.85 8.35 -28.95
CA GLN A 204 -17.02 9.27 -29.72
C GLN A 204 -15.55 8.83 -29.68
N ASP A 205 -15.08 8.37 -28.54
CA ASP A 205 -13.73 7.78 -28.39
C ASP A 205 -13.59 6.52 -29.25
N GLU A 206 -14.59 5.60 -29.19
CA GLU A 206 -14.62 4.39 -30.01
C GLU A 206 -14.55 4.72 -31.52
N ASN A 207 -15.33 5.68 -31.98
CA ASN A 207 -15.33 6.12 -33.38
C ASN A 207 -13.97 6.73 -33.77
N SER A 208 -13.35 7.51 -32.88
CA SER A 208 -12.04 8.11 -33.12
C SER A 208 -10.95 7.07 -33.29
N ILE A 209 -10.97 6.02 -32.44
CA ILE A 209 -10.06 4.88 -32.54
C ILE A 209 -10.26 4.12 -33.84
N LEU A 210 -11.51 3.81 -34.18
CA LEU A 210 -11.85 3.14 -35.46
C LEU A 210 -11.37 3.91 -36.68
N GLU A 211 -11.48 5.24 -36.64
CA GLU A 211 -10.99 6.12 -37.72
C GLU A 211 -9.47 5.99 -37.89
N VAL A 212 -8.71 6.02 -36.79
CA VAL A 212 -7.25 5.86 -36.81
C VAL A 212 -6.84 4.49 -37.36
N VAL A 213 -7.53 3.42 -36.91
CA VAL A 213 -7.27 2.06 -37.39
C VAL A 213 -7.55 1.93 -38.90
N LYS A 214 -8.65 2.47 -39.38
CA LYS A 214 -9.02 2.44 -40.80
C LYS A 214 -8.06 3.23 -41.69
N LYS A 215 -7.49 4.34 -41.18
CA LYS A 215 -6.52 5.17 -41.90
C LYS A 215 -5.10 4.67 -41.84
N GLY A 216 -4.83 3.61 -41.05
CA GLY A 216 -3.50 2.98 -40.92
C GLY A 216 -2.42 3.77 -40.18
N ALA A 217 -2.75 4.90 -39.52
CA ALA A 217 -1.78 5.76 -38.84
C ALA A 217 -1.69 5.44 -37.35
N LEU A 218 -1.28 4.20 -36.98
CA LEU A 218 -1.34 3.68 -35.61
C LEU A 218 -0.22 4.19 -34.70
N THR A 219 0.93 4.58 -35.23
CA THR A 219 2.08 4.96 -34.41
C THR A 219 2.42 6.45 -34.41
N GLN A 220 2.32 7.09 -35.56
CA GLN A 220 2.49 8.54 -35.72
C GLN A 220 1.47 9.02 -36.74
N GLY A 221 0.50 9.83 -36.31
CA GLY A 221 -0.56 10.29 -37.16
C GLY A 221 -1.11 11.67 -36.78
N PRO A 222 -1.97 12.25 -37.60
CA PRO A 222 -2.54 13.60 -37.39
C PRO A 222 -3.18 13.78 -36.02
N LYS A 223 -3.76 12.72 -35.44
CA LYS A 223 -4.41 12.74 -34.12
C LYS A 223 -3.44 13.09 -32.97
N ILE A 224 -2.15 12.77 -33.08
CA ILE A 224 -1.15 13.17 -32.11
C ILE A 224 -1.00 14.69 -32.11
N LEU A 225 -0.80 15.28 -33.29
CA LEU A 225 -0.66 16.72 -33.43
C LEU A 225 -1.92 17.48 -32.96
N ASP A 226 -3.10 16.94 -33.23
CA ASP A 226 -4.36 17.53 -32.77
C ASP A 226 -4.44 17.46 -31.22
N SER A 227 -4.09 16.33 -30.62
CA SER A 227 -4.05 16.18 -29.16
C SER A 227 -3.05 17.12 -28.49
N GLU A 228 -1.85 17.26 -29.04
CA GLU A 228 -0.83 18.20 -28.56
C GLU A 228 -1.34 19.64 -28.60
N LYS A 229 -1.99 20.07 -29.68
CA LYS A 229 -2.61 21.41 -29.78
C LYS A 229 -3.71 21.63 -28.74
N ILE A 230 -4.62 20.64 -28.58
CA ILE A 230 -5.71 20.70 -27.60
C ILE A 230 -5.16 20.83 -26.20
N ILE A 231 -4.17 20.01 -25.82
CA ILE A 231 -3.55 20.04 -24.49
C ILE A 231 -2.83 21.37 -24.28
N ALA A 232 -2.03 21.82 -25.25
CA ALA A 232 -1.32 23.09 -25.15
C ALA A 232 -2.29 24.25 -24.90
N ASN A 233 -3.40 24.31 -25.65
CA ASN A 233 -4.44 25.33 -25.46
C ASN A 233 -5.12 25.22 -24.10
N TYR A 234 -5.47 24.00 -23.66
CA TYR A 234 -6.15 23.78 -22.38
C TYR A 234 -5.32 24.22 -21.17
N VAL A 235 -4.01 23.95 -21.18
CA VAL A 235 -3.11 24.31 -20.06
C VAL A 235 -2.47 25.70 -20.24
N GLY A 236 -2.73 26.42 -21.33
CA GLY A 236 -2.17 27.73 -21.62
C GLY A 236 -0.67 27.70 -21.96
N SER A 237 -0.13 26.57 -22.43
CA SER A 237 1.27 26.47 -22.86
C SER A 237 1.42 26.74 -24.36
N LYS A 238 2.64 27.15 -24.77
CA LYS A 238 2.93 27.34 -26.18
C LYS A 238 3.03 26.04 -26.97
N TYR A 239 3.46 24.97 -26.31
CA TYR A 239 3.65 23.65 -26.89
C TYR A 239 3.23 22.55 -25.92
N ALA A 240 2.80 21.41 -26.48
CA ALA A 240 2.69 20.12 -25.79
C ALA A 240 3.33 19.05 -26.67
N VAL A 241 3.88 18.02 -26.06
CA VAL A 241 4.50 16.89 -26.75
C VAL A 241 3.93 15.60 -26.19
N ALA A 242 3.35 14.77 -27.06
CA ALA A 242 2.87 13.44 -26.70
C ALA A 242 4.04 12.46 -26.68
N VAL A 243 4.20 11.74 -25.57
CA VAL A 243 5.22 10.70 -25.35
C VAL A 243 4.57 9.39 -24.96
N SER A 244 5.25 8.28 -25.21
CA SER A 244 4.70 6.93 -24.90
C SER A 244 4.57 6.67 -23.41
N SER A 245 5.40 7.27 -22.58
CA SER A 245 5.35 7.21 -21.12
C SER A 245 6.12 8.38 -20.49
N CYS A 246 5.89 8.63 -19.20
CA CYS A 246 6.61 9.63 -18.41
C CYS A 246 7.82 9.03 -17.66
N THR A 247 8.35 7.92 -18.12
CA THR A 247 9.51 7.26 -17.52
C THR A 247 10.82 7.69 -18.16
#